data_9f75856543c0ad95430ec735e8bf021d
#
_entry.id   9f75856543c0ad95430ec735e8bf021d
#
_cell.length_a   1.000
_cell.length_b   1.000
_cell.length_c   1.000
_cell.angle_alpha   90.00
_cell.angle_beta   90.00
_cell.angle_gamma   90.00
#
_symmetry.space_group_name_H-M   'P 1'
#
loop_
_entity.id
_entity.type
_entity.pdbx_description
1 polymer ?
#
loop_
_entity_poly.entity_id
_entity_poly.type
_entity_poly.pdbx_seq_one_letter_code
_entity_poly.pdbx_strand_id
1 'polypeptide(L)'
;VGSEMCIRDSYWVNDSMLRWRPEHFWAPGTKVKVAARLKGIDLGGGVFGQNDLTTSFTVGRRFVAIADDKTKMITIYVNGRVVKTMPTSMGKDSTPTNNGIYIVAEREPSVIMDSSTYGVPVNSPEGYKETVYDATRISFSGIYVHSAPWSLGDQGNTDVSNGCLNVSPDNAEWFLTHALRGDIVIAKNTVGPPLPGDDGLGDWNVPWSVWKRGNANS
;
A
#
# COMPACT_ATOMS: atom_id res chain seq x y z
N VAL A 1 -24.71 9.22 -11.79
CA VAL A 1 -24.10 9.21 -13.12
C VAL A 1 -23.11 8.05 -13.11
N GLY A 2 -23.49 6.91 -13.72
CA GLY A 2 -22.59 5.75 -13.84
C GLY A 2 -21.50 6.08 -14.86
N SER A 3 -20.23 6.04 -14.47
CA SER A 3 -19.18 5.97 -15.48
C SER A 3 -19.15 4.54 -16.00
N GLU A 4 -19.48 4.34 -17.27
CA GLU A 4 -19.21 3.09 -17.94
C GLU A 4 -17.71 2.86 -17.99
N MET A 5 -17.29 1.67 -17.60
CA MET A 5 -15.90 1.25 -17.61
C MET A 5 -15.45 1.13 -19.08
N CYS A 6 -14.71 2.13 -19.55
CA CYS A 6 -14.00 2.00 -20.81
C CYS A 6 -12.78 1.10 -20.60
N ILE A 7 -12.47 0.24 -21.56
CA ILE A 7 -11.27 -0.62 -21.65
C ILE A 7 -9.94 0.16 -21.36
N ARG A 8 -9.99 1.48 -21.41
CA ARG A 8 -8.87 2.40 -21.18
C ARG A 8 -8.45 2.58 -19.70
N ASP A 9 -9.24 2.09 -18.77
CA ASP A 9 -9.01 2.26 -17.32
C ASP A 9 -8.36 1.02 -16.69
N SER A 10 -8.13 -0.03 -17.49
CA SER A 10 -7.43 -1.24 -17.09
C SER A 10 -5.96 -1.20 -17.52
N TYR A 11 -5.13 -1.93 -16.78
CA TYR A 11 -3.70 -2.04 -17.01
C TYR A 11 -3.21 -3.46 -16.70
N TRP A 12 -2.53 -4.07 -17.66
CA TRP A 12 -1.88 -5.34 -17.46
C TRP A 12 -0.58 -5.13 -16.69
N VAL A 13 -0.54 -5.58 -15.44
CA VAL A 13 0.68 -5.54 -14.61
C VAL A 13 1.68 -6.60 -15.09
N ASN A 14 1.16 -7.74 -15.54
CA ASN A 14 1.89 -8.83 -16.18
C ASN A 14 0.91 -9.67 -17.02
N ASP A 15 1.37 -10.76 -17.63
CA ASP A 15 0.58 -11.61 -18.52
C ASP A 15 -0.66 -12.26 -17.88
N SER A 16 -0.77 -12.27 -16.57
CA SER A 16 -1.87 -12.91 -15.82
C SER A 16 -2.62 -11.99 -14.86
N MET A 17 -2.16 -10.74 -14.71
CA MET A 17 -2.74 -9.81 -13.75
C MET A 17 -3.22 -8.53 -14.41
N LEU A 18 -4.53 -8.43 -14.57
CA LEU A 18 -5.21 -7.20 -15.01
C LEU A 18 -5.70 -6.44 -13.78
N ARG A 19 -5.35 -5.16 -13.70
CA ARG A 19 -5.84 -4.24 -12.68
C ARG A 19 -6.66 -3.13 -13.29
N TRP A 20 -7.54 -2.55 -12.49
CA TRP A 20 -8.38 -1.44 -12.89
C TRP A 20 -8.38 -0.35 -11.81
N ARG A 21 -8.29 0.89 -12.21
CA ARG A 21 -8.49 2.06 -11.35
C ARG A 21 -9.01 3.26 -12.15
N PRO A 22 -9.75 4.18 -11.51
CA PRO A 22 -10.08 5.46 -12.13
C PRO A 22 -8.84 6.38 -12.19
N GLU A 23 -8.92 7.47 -12.93
CA GLU A 23 -7.89 8.51 -12.95
C GLU A 23 -7.70 9.18 -11.58
N HIS A 24 -8.81 9.41 -10.88
CA HIS A 24 -8.83 10.05 -9.57
C HIS A 24 -9.52 9.16 -8.54
N PHE A 25 -9.13 9.30 -7.27
CA PHE A 25 -9.82 8.61 -6.18
C PHE A 25 -11.30 8.99 -6.14
N TRP A 26 -12.16 8.01 -5.91
CA TRP A 26 -13.59 8.24 -5.75
C TRP A 26 -13.91 9.07 -4.51
N ALA A 27 -14.95 9.88 -4.62
CA ALA A 27 -15.48 10.59 -3.45
C ALA A 27 -16.11 9.61 -2.45
N PRO A 28 -16.05 9.91 -1.14
CA PRO A 28 -16.78 9.13 -0.13
C PRO A 28 -18.27 9.03 -0.47
N GLY A 29 -18.85 7.85 -0.22
CA GLY A 29 -20.25 7.55 -0.52
C GLY A 29 -20.54 7.11 -1.97
N THR A 30 -19.53 7.14 -2.85
CA THR A 30 -19.68 6.62 -4.22
C THR A 30 -20.02 5.13 -4.18
N LYS A 31 -21.11 4.75 -4.85
CA LYS A 31 -21.49 3.33 -5.03
C LYS A 31 -20.87 2.82 -6.31
N VAL A 32 -20.09 1.77 -6.21
CA VAL A 32 -19.39 1.13 -7.33
C VAL A 32 -19.97 -0.24 -7.56
N LYS A 33 -20.33 -0.54 -8.81
CA LYS A 33 -20.70 -1.88 -9.26
C LYS A 33 -19.66 -2.35 -10.26
N VAL A 34 -19.09 -3.51 -10.00
CA VAL A 34 -18.11 -4.17 -10.89
C VAL A 34 -18.81 -5.36 -11.54
N ALA A 35 -18.69 -5.49 -12.86
CA ALA A 35 -19.19 -6.63 -13.61
C ALA A 35 -18.10 -7.14 -14.56
N ALA A 36 -17.59 -8.33 -14.31
CA ALA A 36 -16.66 -9.02 -15.20
C ALA A 36 -17.45 -10.05 -16.03
N ARG A 37 -17.58 -9.77 -17.31
CA ARG A 37 -18.29 -10.65 -18.27
C ARG A 37 -17.28 -11.67 -18.81
N LEU A 38 -17.14 -12.78 -18.10
CA LEU A 38 -16.14 -13.81 -18.38
C LEU A 38 -16.72 -15.05 -19.04
N LYS A 39 -18.04 -15.25 -18.99
CA LYS A 39 -18.68 -16.46 -19.52
C LYS A 39 -18.38 -16.65 -21.02
N GLY A 40 -17.73 -17.77 -21.34
CA GLY A 40 -17.35 -18.14 -22.71
C GLY A 40 -16.13 -17.39 -23.27
N ILE A 41 -15.48 -16.53 -22.48
CA ILE A 41 -14.24 -15.87 -22.89
C ILE A 41 -13.08 -16.86 -22.75
N ASP A 42 -12.28 -17.00 -23.79
CA ASP A 42 -11.03 -17.76 -23.75
C ASP A 42 -10.00 -16.99 -22.88
N LEU A 43 -9.58 -17.62 -21.78
CA LEU A 43 -8.62 -17.08 -20.82
C LEU A 43 -7.19 -17.57 -21.12
N GLY A 44 -7.00 -18.28 -22.24
CA GLY A 44 -5.73 -18.87 -22.64
C GLY A 44 -5.57 -20.33 -22.20
N GLY A 45 -4.72 -21.07 -22.93
CA GLY A 45 -4.42 -22.48 -22.60
C GLY A 45 -5.62 -23.43 -22.67
N GLY A 46 -6.68 -23.09 -23.39
CA GLY A 46 -7.92 -23.88 -23.48
C GLY A 46 -8.85 -23.72 -22.27
N VAL A 47 -8.60 -22.76 -21.40
CA VAL A 47 -9.45 -22.44 -20.25
C VAL A 47 -10.45 -21.37 -20.64
N PHE A 48 -11.73 -21.63 -20.39
CA PHE A 48 -12.83 -20.69 -20.68
C PHE A 48 -13.51 -20.24 -19.39
N GLY A 49 -13.88 -18.96 -19.35
CA GLY A 49 -14.68 -18.40 -18.26
C GLY A 49 -16.03 -19.14 -18.15
N GLN A 50 -16.36 -19.64 -16.96
CA GLN A 50 -17.58 -20.41 -16.73
C GLN A 50 -18.78 -19.51 -16.44
N ASN A 51 -18.55 -18.43 -15.71
CA ASN A 51 -19.60 -17.52 -15.24
C ASN A 51 -19.16 -16.07 -15.34
N ASP A 52 -20.15 -15.18 -15.44
CA ASP A 52 -19.96 -13.77 -15.19
C ASP A 52 -19.86 -13.51 -13.68
N LEU A 53 -19.01 -12.56 -13.27
CA LEU A 53 -18.83 -12.16 -11.88
C LEU A 53 -19.35 -10.73 -11.68
N THR A 54 -20.09 -10.52 -10.61
CA THR A 54 -20.60 -9.20 -10.26
C THR A 54 -20.38 -8.94 -8.77
N THR A 55 -19.89 -7.76 -8.43
CA THR A 55 -19.79 -7.30 -7.04
C THR A 55 -20.11 -5.82 -6.95
N SER A 56 -20.39 -5.33 -5.75
CA SER A 56 -20.59 -3.92 -5.51
C SER A 56 -20.06 -3.52 -4.14
N PHE A 57 -19.62 -2.28 -4.03
CA PHE A 57 -19.19 -1.69 -2.76
C PHE A 57 -19.52 -0.21 -2.72
N THR A 58 -19.45 0.36 -1.53
CA THR A 58 -19.57 1.81 -1.33
C THR A 58 -18.22 2.33 -0.82
N VAL A 59 -17.73 3.40 -1.43
CA VAL A 59 -16.50 4.07 -0.98
C VAL A 59 -16.74 4.65 0.40
N GLY A 60 -15.86 4.29 1.34
CA GLY A 60 -15.92 4.72 2.73
C GLY A 60 -15.47 6.17 2.93
N ARG A 61 -15.07 6.48 4.14
CA ARG A 61 -14.45 7.75 4.48
C ARG A 61 -13.13 7.97 3.73
N ARG A 62 -12.78 9.21 3.49
CA ARG A 62 -11.45 9.55 2.98
C ARG A 62 -10.45 9.53 4.14
N PHE A 63 -9.62 8.50 4.20
CA PHE A 63 -8.50 8.40 5.14
C PHE A 63 -7.18 8.51 4.37
N VAL A 64 -6.31 9.42 4.80
CA VAL A 64 -5.00 9.62 4.20
C VAL A 64 -3.98 9.85 5.32
N ALA A 65 -3.00 8.97 5.42
CA ALA A 65 -1.84 9.13 6.28
C ALA A 65 -0.65 9.63 5.44
N ILE A 66 -0.03 10.73 5.84
CA ILE A 66 1.14 11.30 5.16
C ILE A 66 2.35 11.13 6.08
N ALA A 67 3.25 10.23 5.72
CA ALA A 67 4.55 10.05 6.34
C ALA A 67 5.57 10.95 5.62
N ASP A 68 6.02 11.99 6.29
CA ASP A 68 6.94 12.98 5.73
C ASP A 68 8.32 12.85 6.39
N ASP A 69 9.28 12.41 5.61
CA ASP A 69 10.64 12.17 6.08
C ASP A 69 11.34 13.44 6.58
N LYS A 70 11.04 14.60 6.02
CA LYS A 70 11.61 15.88 6.49
C LYS A 70 11.20 16.22 7.91
N THR A 71 10.02 15.80 8.33
CA THR A 71 9.48 16.09 9.67
C THR A 71 9.55 14.90 10.61
N LYS A 72 9.83 13.68 10.07
CA LYS A 72 9.78 12.40 10.79
C LYS A 72 8.42 12.16 11.47
N MET A 73 7.34 12.64 10.83
CA MET A 73 5.99 12.56 11.34
C MET A 73 5.06 11.88 10.35
N ILE A 74 4.10 11.11 10.86
CA ILE A 74 2.92 10.69 10.12
C ILE A 74 1.77 11.60 10.55
N THR A 75 1.18 12.33 9.60
CA THR A 75 -0.03 13.13 9.81
C THR A 75 -1.22 12.44 9.15
N ILE A 76 -2.27 12.18 9.91
CA ILE A 76 -3.44 11.42 9.46
C ILE A 76 -4.63 12.36 9.32
N TYR A 77 -5.24 12.29 8.14
CA TYR A 77 -6.40 13.06 7.75
C TYR A 77 -7.61 12.14 7.57
N VAL A 78 -8.74 12.49 8.17
CA VAL A 78 -10.04 11.88 7.88
C VAL A 78 -10.98 12.96 7.35
N ASN A 79 -11.51 12.75 6.16
CA ASN A 79 -12.36 13.71 5.45
C ASN A 79 -11.76 15.13 5.39
N GLY A 80 -10.44 15.22 5.22
CA GLY A 80 -9.69 16.45 5.08
C GLY A 80 -9.31 17.15 6.40
N ARG A 81 -9.69 16.59 7.56
CA ARG A 81 -9.32 17.13 8.88
C ARG A 81 -8.22 16.28 9.49
N VAL A 82 -7.22 16.90 10.08
CA VAL A 82 -6.20 16.21 10.87
C VAL A 82 -6.86 15.59 12.11
N VAL A 83 -6.68 14.29 12.28
CA VAL A 83 -7.23 13.54 13.42
C VAL A 83 -6.14 12.98 14.33
N LYS A 84 -4.94 12.78 13.81
CA LYS A 84 -3.80 12.24 14.56
C LYS A 84 -2.49 12.68 13.92
N THR A 85 -1.49 12.91 14.73
CA THR A 85 -0.08 12.99 14.33
C THR A 85 0.73 12.04 15.19
N MET A 86 1.73 11.40 14.62
CA MET A 86 2.58 10.47 15.35
C MET A 86 4.02 10.56 14.85
N PRO A 87 5.01 10.59 15.75
CA PRO A 87 6.42 10.45 15.38
C PRO A 87 6.66 9.10 14.71
N THR A 88 7.54 9.09 13.71
CA THR A 88 7.93 7.86 13.01
C THR A 88 9.43 7.83 12.76
N SER A 89 9.98 6.63 12.62
CA SER A 89 11.30 6.38 12.07
C SER A 89 11.12 5.47 10.87
N MET A 90 11.54 5.93 9.71
CA MET A 90 11.39 5.21 8.45
C MET A 90 12.66 4.46 8.05
N GLY A 91 12.76 4.00 6.82
CA GLY A 91 13.92 3.26 6.33
C GLY A 91 15.19 4.11 6.32
N LYS A 92 16.26 3.58 6.93
CA LYS A 92 17.61 4.17 6.89
C LYS A 92 18.14 4.28 5.46
N ASP A 93 19.16 5.08 5.21
CA ASP A 93 19.70 5.39 3.88
C ASP A 93 20.07 4.13 3.05
N SER A 94 20.52 3.06 3.72
CA SER A 94 20.86 1.80 3.02
C SER A 94 19.65 0.95 2.62
N THR A 95 18.50 1.15 3.28
CA THR A 95 17.24 0.44 3.05
C THR A 95 16.06 1.41 3.17
N PRO A 96 16.00 2.45 2.32
CA PRO A 96 15.04 3.54 2.51
C PRO A 96 13.61 3.11 2.22
N THR A 97 12.66 3.77 2.85
CA THR A 97 11.25 3.70 2.46
C THR A 97 11.08 4.37 1.09
N ASN A 98 10.48 3.70 0.14
CA ASN A 98 10.23 4.27 -1.19
C ASN A 98 9.22 5.42 -1.11
N ASN A 99 9.45 6.47 -1.91
CA ASN A 99 8.50 7.57 -2.02
C ASN A 99 7.29 7.15 -2.86
N GLY A 100 6.08 7.42 -2.40
CA GLY A 100 4.90 7.13 -3.21
C GLY A 100 3.61 6.95 -2.43
N ILE A 101 2.60 6.48 -3.16
CA ILE A 101 1.27 6.19 -2.65
C ILE A 101 1.17 4.69 -2.38
N TYR A 102 1.02 4.34 -1.14
CA TYR A 102 0.77 3.01 -0.62
C TYR A 102 -0.71 2.85 -0.31
N ILE A 103 -1.21 1.63 -0.37
CA ILE A 103 -2.60 1.30 0.00
C ILE A 103 -2.57 0.26 1.11
N VAL A 104 -3.32 0.50 2.17
CA VAL A 104 -3.49 -0.47 3.26
C VAL A 104 -4.06 -1.77 2.69
N ALA A 105 -3.31 -2.87 2.83
CA ALA A 105 -3.68 -4.20 2.33
C ALA A 105 -4.22 -5.09 3.46
N GLU A 106 -3.47 -5.23 4.54
CA GLU A 106 -3.76 -6.17 5.61
C GLU A 106 -3.50 -5.52 6.97
N ARG A 107 -4.19 -6.04 7.98
CA ARG A 107 -4.05 -5.61 9.38
C ARG A 107 -3.85 -6.85 10.23
N GLU A 108 -2.71 -6.93 10.89
CA GLU A 108 -2.29 -8.11 11.61
C GLU A 108 -1.94 -7.74 13.06
N PRO A 109 -2.52 -8.40 14.07
CA PRO A 109 -2.13 -8.16 15.47
C PRO A 109 -0.65 -8.40 15.70
N SER A 110 -0.06 -9.35 14.95
CA SER A 110 1.38 -9.61 14.96
C SER A 110 1.81 -10.26 13.64
N VAL A 111 3.05 -10.01 13.25
CA VAL A 111 3.68 -10.64 12.07
C VAL A 111 5.14 -10.96 12.39
N ILE A 112 5.65 -12.06 11.83
CA ILE A 112 7.09 -12.38 11.88
C ILE A 112 7.74 -11.72 10.67
N MET A 113 8.61 -10.75 10.93
CA MET A 113 9.47 -10.16 9.92
C MET A 113 10.75 -10.97 9.82
N ASP A 114 11.02 -11.54 8.67
CA ASP A 114 12.13 -12.45 8.41
C ASP A 114 12.90 -11.97 7.17
N SER A 115 14.12 -11.50 7.38
CA SER A 115 14.96 -10.94 6.32
C SER A 115 15.30 -11.95 5.21
N SER A 116 15.23 -13.25 5.51
CA SER A 116 15.49 -14.29 4.51
C SER A 116 14.45 -14.31 3.38
N THR A 117 13.25 -13.77 3.61
CA THR A 117 12.17 -13.70 2.61
C THR A 117 12.49 -12.76 1.43
N TYR A 118 13.47 -11.86 1.60
CA TYR A 118 13.96 -10.97 0.54
C TYR A 118 15.48 -11.12 0.28
N GLY A 119 16.04 -12.30 0.66
CA GLY A 119 17.39 -12.70 0.28
C GLY A 119 18.50 -12.30 1.23
N VAL A 120 18.20 -11.71 2.41
CA VAL A 120 19.19 -11.40 3.45
C VAL A 120 19.17 -12.51 4.49
N PRO A 121 20.25 -13.34 4.61
CA PRO A 121 20.27 -14.41 5.59
C PRO A 121 20.11 -13.90 7.02
N VAL A 122 19.24 -14.54 7.82
CA VAL A 122 18.95 -14.13 9.21
C VAL A 122 20.21 -13.99 10.07
N ASN A 123 21.21 -14.84 9.82
CA ASN A 123 22.47 -14.86 10.57
C ASN A 123 23.53 -13.88 10.01
N SER A 124 23.21 -13.07 9.00
CA SER A 124 24.13 -12.04 8.49
C SER A 124 24.07 -10.78 9.38
N PRO A 125 25.08 -9.87 9.30
CA PRO A 125 25.06 -8.63 10.09
C PRO A 125 23.82 -7.75 9.89
N GLU A 126 23.18 -7.85 8.72
CA GLU A 126 21.94 -7.12 8.39
C GLU A 126 20.69 -8.00 8.48
N GLY A 127 20.87 -9.28 8.85
CA GLY A 127 19.80 -10.23 8.98
C GLY A 127 18.99 -10.02 10.26
N TYR A 128 17.71 -10.35 10.20
CA TYR A 128 16.84 -10.35 11.38
C TYR A 128 15.68 -11.32 11.21
N LYS A 129 15.18 -11.78 12.32
CA LYS A 129 13.89 -12.48 12.45
C LYS A 129 13.23 -12.01 13.73
N GLU A 130 12.18 -11.24 13.60
CA GLU A 130 11.58 -10.52 14.71
C GLU A 130 10.05 -10.54 14.62
N THR A 131 9.40 -10.72 15.77
CA THR A 131 7.95 -10.56 15.84
C THR A 131 7.62 -9.11 16.13
N VAL A 132 6.90 -8.47 15.23
CA VAL A 132 6.35 -7.13 15.41
C VAL A 132 4.86 -7.20 15.67
N TYR A 133 4.33 -6.23 16.39
CA TYR A 133 2.94 -6.16 16.80
C TYR A 133 2.23 -4.98 16.14
N ASP A 134 0.89 -5.04 16.11
CA ASP A 134 0.02 -4.00 15.57
C ASP A 134 0.43 -3.59 14.16
N ALA A 135 0.65 -4.59 13.31
CA ALA A 135 1.23 -4.43 11.98
C ALA A 135 0.15 -4.16 10.92
N THR A 136 0.24 -3.02 10.27
CA THR A 136 -0.60 -2.66 9.11
C THR A 136 0.25 -2.70 7.85
N ARG A 137 0.00 -3.71 7.00
CA ARG A 137 0.72 -3.92 5.74
C ARG A 137 0.29 -2.91 4.69
N ILE A 138 1.26 -2.27 4.05
CA ILE A 138 1.01 -1.25 3.01
C ILE A 138 1.69 -1.55 1.67
N SER A 139 2.54 -2.58 1.58
CA SER A 139 3.15 -3.03 0.33
C SER A 139 3.33 -4.56 0.29
N PHE A 140 3.54 -5.13 -0.90
CA PHE A 140 3.88 -6.55 -1.04
C PHE A 140 5.36 -6.83 -0.77
N SER A 141 6.21 -5.84 -0.95
CA SER A 141 7.63 -5.90 -0.56
C SER A 141 7.85 -5.93 0.96
N GLY A 142 6.78 -5.91 1.75
CA GLY A 142 6.87 -6.10 3.20
C GLY A 142 7.03 -4.81 3.99
N ILE A 143 6.53 -3.69 3.49
CA ILE A 143 6.49 -2.43 4.25
C ILE A 143 5.21 -2.36 5.08
N TYR A 144 5.38 -2.06 6.37
CA TYR A 144 4.33 -1.96 7.37
C TYR A 144 4.41 -0.63 8.13
N VAL A 145 3.29 -0.21 8.68
CA VAL A 145 3.23 0.65 9.87
C VAL A 145 3.09 -0.29 11.06
N HIS A 146 4.02 -0.29 12.01
CA HIS A 146 4.00 -1.27 13.10
C HIS A 146 4.60 -0.72 14.41
N SER A 147 4.32 -1.41 15.51
CA SER A 147 4.90 -1.16 16.81
C SER A 147 6.40 -1.43 16.81
N ALA A 148 7.21 -0.44 17.21
CA ALA A 148 8.65 -0.53 17.30
C ALA A 148 9.17 0.12 18.61
N PRO A 149 8.94 -0.53 19.77
CA PRO A 149 9.34 0.01 21.06
C PRO A 149 10.86 0.19 21.22
N TRP A 150 11.66 -0.54 20.43
CA TRP A 150 13.13 -0.45 20.44
C TRP A 150 13.68 0.83 19.78
N SER A 151 12.88 1.54 19.00
CA SER A 151 13.30 2.76 18.28
C SER A 151 12.54 4.02 18.73
N LEU A 152 12.00 4.05 19.95
CA LEU A 152 11.26 5.21 20.47
C LEU A 152 12.09 6.49 20.48
N GLY A 153 13.39 6.40 20.74
CA GLY A 153 14.31 7.54 20.72
C GLY A 153 14.60 8.09 19.33
N ASP A 154 14.41 7.25 18.29
CA ASP A 154 14.65 7.63 16.89
C ASP A 154 13.41 8.19 16.22
N GLN A 155 12.23 7.78 16.68
CA GLN A 155 10.94 8.24 16.13
C GLN A 155 10.79 9.75 16.30
N GLY A 156 10.57 10.44 15.19
CA GLY A 156 10.57 11.90 15.14
C GLY A 156 11.94 12.54 14.89
N ASN A 157 13.02 11.75 14.81
CA ASN A 157 14.39 12.24 14.68
C ASN A 157 15.19 11.58 13.54
N THR A 158 15.31 10.24 13.57
CA THR A 158 16.25 9.49 12.74
C THR A 158 15.58 8.27 12.12
N ASP A 159 15.99 7.91 10.90
CA ASP A 159 15.52 6.70 10.22
C ASP A 159 16.44 5.54 10.51
N VAL A 160 15.91 4.49 11.12
CA VAL A 160 16.68 3.32 11.53
C VAL A 160 16.07 1.99 11.07
N SER A 161 14.89 2.01 10.43
CA SER A 161 14.23 0.79 9.97
C SER A 161 14.84 0.24 8.68
N ASN A 162 14.38 -0.93 8.27
CA ASN A 162 14.69 -1.53 6.96
C ASN A 162 13.58 -1.25 5.92
N GLY A 163 12.93 -0.09 6.02
CA GLY A 163 11.91 0.37 5.09
C GLY A 163 10.53 0.56 5.71
N CYS A 164 10.20 -0.10 6.83
CA CYS A 164 8.93 0.06 7.53
C CYS A 164 8.80 1.44 8.19
N LEU A 165 7.57 1.81 8.53
CA LEU A 165 7.23 3.00 9.31
C LEU A 165 7.11 2.59 10.78
N ASN A 166 8.20 2.75 11.53
CA ASN A 166 8.26 2.45 12.95
C ASN A 166 7.52 3.53 13.74
N VAL A 167 6.59 3.13 14.59
CA VAL A 167 5.87 4.03 15.49
C VAL A 167 5.80 3.44 16.90
N SER A 168 5.41 4.25 17.90
CA SER A 168 5.22 3.73 19.25
C SER A 168 4.09 2.68 19.31
N PRO A 169 4.08 1.79 20.32
CA PRO A 169 3.01 0.80 20.49
C PRO A 169 1.61 1.42 20.43
N ASP A 170 1.36 2.46 21.19
CA ASP A 170 0.05 3.14 21.22
C ASP A 170 -0.35 3.72 19.85
N ASN A 171 0.62 4.21 19.09
CA ASN A 171 0.39 4.74 17.75
C ASN A 171 0.15 3.62 16.73
N ALA A 172 0.84 2.49 16.86
CA ALA A 172 0.62 1.32 16.01
C ALA A 172 -0.76 0.70 16.24
N GLU A 173 -1.15 0.51 17.50
CA GLU A 173 -2.49 0.04 17.87
C GLU A 173 -3.58 0.99 17.34
N TRP A 174 -3.37 2.30 17.52
CA TRP A 174 -4.29 3.30 16.98
C TRP A 174 -4.41 3.17 15.45
N PHE A 175 -3.27 3.04 14.75
CA PHE A 175 -3.27 2.93 13.28
C PHE A 175 -3.97 1.64 12.84
N LEU A 176 -3.63 0.50 13.45
CA LEU A 176 -4.22 -0.80 13.18
C LEU A 176 -5.75 -0.79 13.34
N THR A 177 -6.25 -0.12 14.37
CA THR A 177 -7.69 -0.12 14.69
C THR A 177 -8.48 0.87 13.83
N HIS A 178 -7.85 1.94 13.33
CA HIS A 178 -8.53 3.00 12.59
C HIS A 178 -8.34 2.92 11.07
N ALA A 179 -7.21 2.39 10.58
CA ALA A 179 -7.01 2.20 9.15
C ALA A 179 -7.83 1.00 8.64
N LEU A 180 -8.35 1.10 7.43
CA LEU A 180 -9.08 0.04 6.75
C LEU A 180 -8.39 -0.33 5.45
N ARG A 181 -8.60 -1.55 4.97
CA ARG A 181 -8.14 -1.96 3.64
C ARG A 181 -8.64 -0.97 2.58
N GLY A 182 -7.71 -0.49 1.75
CA GLY A 182 -7.98 0.53 0.75
C GLY A 182 -7.69 1.96 1.19
N ASP A 183 -7.39 2.19 2.46
CA ASP A 183 -6.95 3.52 2.93
C ASP A 183 -5.56 3.86 2.39
N ILE A 184 -5.26 5.14 2.30
CA ILE A 184 -4.08 5.67 1.63
C ILE A 184 -2.99 6.00 2.65
N VAL A 185 -1.76 5.57 2.37
CA VAL A 185 -0.54 6.04 3.04
C VAL A 185 0.38 6.65 1.99
N ILE A 186 0.88 7.85 2.23
CA ILE A 186 1.81 8.54 1.35
C ILE A 186 3.14 8.70 2.08
N ALA A 187 4.20 8.05 1.58
CA ALA A 187 5.56 8.33 2.02
C ALA A 187 6.20 9.33 1.06
N LYS A 188 6.84 10.35 1.62
CA LYS A 188 7.47 11.41 0.82
C LYS A 188 8.72 11.96 1.47
N ASN A 189 9.55 12.60 0.63
CA ASN A 189 10.81 13.27 1.02
C ASN A 189 11.87 12.32 1.59
N THR A 190 11.73 11.01 1.42
CA THR A 190 12.78 10.04 1.75
C THR A 190 13.88 10.05 0.69
N VAL A 191 15.02 9.47 0.98
CA VAL A 191 16.10 9.25 -0.01
C VAL A 191 15.80 8.07 -0.94
N GLY A 192 14.72 7.32 -0.68
CA GLY A 192 14.32 6.15 -1.47
C GLY A 192 13.82 6.51 -2.87
N PRO A 193 13.87 5.55 -3.80
CA PRO A 193 13.30 5.71 -5.13
C PRO A 193 11.76 5.79 -5.09
N PRO A 194 11.09 6.10 -6.21
CA PRO A 194 9.65 5.95 -6.31
C PRO A 194 9.19 4.51 -6.04
N LEU A 195 8.06 4.35 -5.36
CA LEU A 195 7.43 3.04 -5.15
C LEU A 195 7.02 2.44 -6.51
N PRO A 196 7.44 1.20 -6.83
CA PRO A 196 7.00 0.52 -8.05
C PRO A 196 5.48 0.35 -8.12
N GLY A 197 4.91 0.50 -9.32
CA GLY A 197 3.47 0.37 -9.52
C GLY A 197 2.91 -1.03 -9.30
N ASP A 198 3.75 -2.04 -9.37
CA ASP A 198 3.42 -3.46 -9.14
C ASP A 198 3.61 -3.90 -7.68
N ASP A 199 4.19 -3.05 -6.83
CA ASP A 199 4.35 -3.36 -5.41
C ASP A 199 3.03 -3.17 -4.65
N GLY A 200 2.41 -4.28 -4.31
CA GLY A 200 1.12 -4.27 -3.63
C GLY A 200 0.01 -3.69 -4.50
N LEU A 201 -0.67 -2.69 -3.98
CA LEU A 201 -1.66 -1.88 -4.69
C LEU A 201 -1.04 -0.52 -5.10
N GLY A 202 0.22 -0.55 -5.54
CA GLY A 202 1.01 0.59 -5.96
C GLY A 202 0.56 1.26 -7.27
N ASP A 203 -0.55 0.84 -7.83
CA ASP A 203 -1.12 1.29 -9.10
C ASP A 203 -1.18 2.82 -9.25
N TRP A 204 -1.37 3.53 -8.13
CA TRP A 204 -1.45 5.00 -8.11
C TRP A 204 -0.11 5.69 -8.38
N ASN A 205 1.01 4.96 -8.35
CA ASN A 205 2.34 5.47 -8.69
C ASN A 205 2.63 5.38 -10.19
N VAL A 206 1.84 4.63 -10.95
CA VAL A 206 1.91 4.61 -12.41
C VAL A 206 1.22 5.87 -12.95
N PRO A 207 1.90 6.73 -13.73
CA PRO A 207 1.28 7.91 -14.32
C PRO A 207 0.03 7.54 -15.14
N TRP A 208 -1.02 8.35 -15.06
CA TRP A 208 -2.27 8.07 -15.79
C TRP A 208 -2.06 7.94 -17.29
N SER A 209 -1.17 8.73 -17.86
CA SER A 209 -0.80 8.65 -19.27
C SER A 209 -0.20 7.30 -19.68
N VAL A 210 0.49 6.62 -18.75
CA VAL A 210 1.01 5.26 -18.94
C VAL A 210 -0.10 4.25 -18.70
N TRP A 211 -0.85 4.39 -17.59
CA TRP A 211 -1.95 3.51 -17.23
C TRP A 211 -2.96 3.31 -18.35
N LYS A 212 -3.46 4.39 -18.92
CA LYS A 212 -4.50 4.32 -19.98
C LYS A 212 -4.01 3.74 -21.32
N ARG A 213 -2.73 3.44 -21.48
CA ARG A 213 -2.22 2.70 -22.65
C ARG A 213 -2.48 1.21 -22.55
N GLY A 214 -2.82 0.72 -21.37
CA GLY A 214 -3.35 -0.64 -21.16
C GLY A 214 -2.34 -1.77 -21.29
N ASN A 215 -1.05 -1.49 -21.47
CA ASN A 215 -0.08 -2.55 -21.74
C ASN A 215 1.11 -2.48 -20.78
N ALA A 216 1.30 -3.55 -19.99
CA ALA A 216 2.46 -3.71 -19.12
C ALA A 216 3.71 -4.24 -19.88
N ASN A 217 3.53 -4.78 -21.10
CA ASN A 217 4.57 -5.47 -21.86
C ASN A 217 4.94 -4.74 -23.19
N SER A 218 4.65 -3.44 -23.29
CA SER A 218 5.00 -2.62 -24.46
C SER A 218 6.36 -1.96 -24.31
#